data_ffdfca653ce3752d5a077a07b248e3e4
#
_entry.id   ffdfca653ce3752d5a077a07b248e3e4
#
_cell.length_a   1.000
_cell.length_b   1.000
_cell.length_c   1.000
_cell.angle_alpha   90.00
_cell.angle_beta   90.00
_cell.angle_gamma   90.00
#
_symmetry.space_group_name_H-M   'P 1'
#
loop_
_entity.id
_entity.type
_entity.pdbx_description
1 polymer ?
#
loop_
_entity_poly.entity_id
_entity_poly.type
_entity_poly.pdbx_seq_one_letter_code
_entity_poly.pdbx_strand_id
1 'polypeptide(L)'
;MSARPRPAAPRRRAGGLAALALAGLLAAACAPLEEEPAPAGAPPEVEPAEAEEVRMARADWEAGFLQAAIVAHLLEELGYDVTDPAEATLSPETFYPLLARGDYDLWANGWFPLHARFLERELVTGQRVATPIEPVGTLVEAGAVQGYLVDAATAADLDVTSTEDLRRPEVAAAFDTDGDGTADVLGCEEGWGCRRAIDRQLDELAWGEAVTQVVGDYDDHVAEARERVAAGEPVLLYAWTPSATVDVLRPGEDVLWLESQALPGAEEPTTVRGLEGCAGDDPCELGWTVNDLRAVARADLVEEHPPIRRLLEVVEIPLGDLTAHSAEMAAAEEYSDDDLAMAAAEWVAEHRSVVDGWLAHARGD
;
A
#
# COMPACT_ATOMS: atom_id res chain seq x y z
N MET A 1 36.02 24.85 -33.84
CA MET A 1 36.13 24.78 -35.29
C MET A 1 34.98 24.02 -35.85
N SER A 2 34.23 24.73 -36.64
CA SER A 2 33.37 24.47 -37.80
C SER A 2 32.07 23.73 -37.51
N ALA A 3 30.97 24.28 -37.45
CA ALA A 3 30.03 25.13 -38.22
C ALA A 3 29.48 24.54 -39.54
N ARG A 4 28.18 24.08 -39.44
CA ARG A 4 27.01 24.27 -40.35
C ARG A 4 26.98 23.55 -41.72
N PRO A 5 25.82 23.54 -42.47
CA PRO A 5 24.46 23.98 -42.18
C PRO A 5 23.31 23.07 -42.72
N ARG A 6 22.04 23.46 -42.45
CA ARG A 6 20.78 23.01 -43.11
C ARG A 6 20.66 23.51 -44.56
N PRO A 7 19.75 22.90 -45.38
CA PRO A 7 18.80 23.71 -46.14
C PRO A 7 17.35 23.19 -46.09
N ALA A 8 16.48 23.97 -46.11
CA ALA A 8 15.38 24.75 -46.55
C ALA A 8 14.43 24.05 -47.56
N ALA A 9 13.12 24.23 -47.32
CA ALA A 9 12.00 23.82 -48.14
C ALA A 9 11.86 24.57 -49.49
N PRO A 10 10.99 24.11 -50.40
CA PRO A 10 10.21 25.10 -51.14
C PRO A 10 8.69 24.88 -51.14
N ARG A 11 8.02 26.03 -51.14
CA ARG A 11 6.59 26.25 -51.45
C ARG A 11 6.34 26.24 -52.97
N ARG A 12 5.13 25.76 -53.38
CA ARG A 12 4.41 26.27 -54.58
C ARG A 12 2.92 25.92 -54.38
N ARG A 13 2.01 26.88 -54.29
CA ARG A 13 1.31 27.80 -55.19
C ARG A 13 0.13 27.14 -55.94
N ALA A 14 -1.00 27.57 -55.56
CA ALA A 14 -2.27 27.94 -56.10
C ALA A 14 -2.53 27.74 -57.63
N GLY A 15 -3.76 27.36 -57.90
CA GLY A 15 -4.38 27.38 -59.20
C GLY A 15 -5.89 27.11 -59.09
N GLY A 16 -6.68 28.16 -59.11
CA GLY A 16 -8.11 28.11 -59.20
C GLY A 16 -8.61 28.02 -60.65
N LEU A 17 -9.82 27.52 -60.82
CA LEU A 17 -10.63 27.85 -62.02
C LEU A 17 -12.10 27.67 -61.67
N ALA A 18 -12.84 28.73 -61.91
CA ALA A 18 -14.28 28.86 -61.86
C ALA A 18 -14.90 28.35 -63.17
N ALA A 19 -16.11 27.81 -63.07
CA ALA A 19 -17.00 27.76 -64.26
C ALA A 19 -18.48 27.79 -63.81
N LEU A 20 -19.19 28.69 -64.52
CA LEU A 20 -20.56 29.16 -64.35
C LEU A 20 -21.64 28.13 -64.66
N ALA A 21 -22.75 28.27 -63.96
CA ALA A 21 -24.16 28.37 -64.33
C ALA A 21 -24.75 27.56 -65.51
N LEU A 22 -25.84 26.87 -65.19
CA LEU A 22 -27.06 26.99 -66.06
C LEU A 22 -28.32 26.73 -65.22
N ALA A 23 -29.23 27.70 -65.26
CA ALA A 23 -30.55 27.62 -64.67
C ALA A 23 -31.53 26.84 -65.62
N GLY A 24 -32.31 25.99 -65.04
CA GLY A 24 -33.40 25.31 -65.72
C GLY A 24 -34.65 25.26 -64.81
N LEU A 25 -35.59 26.19 -65.06
CA LEU A 25 -36.95 26.16 -64.52
C LEU A 25 -37.73 25.01 -65.15
N LEU A 26 -38.26 24.13 -64.31
CA LEU A 26 -39.44 23.32 -64.68
C LEU A 26 -40.41 23.35 -63.49
N ALA A 27 -41.55 24.02 -63.75
CA ALA A 27 -42.69 23.99 -62.87
C ALA A 27 -43.44 22.65 -63.07
N ALA A 28 -43.73 21.95 -61.98
CA ALA A 28 -44.63 20.85 -61.94
C ALA A 28 -45.40 20.84 -60.62
N ALA A 29 -46.66 21.05 -60.77
CA ALA A 29 -47.86 20.68 -59.99
C ALA A 29 -47.70 20.27 -58.52
N CYS A 30 -48.38 21.06 -57.67
CA CYS A 30 -48.76 20.70 -56.31
C CYS A 30 -49.79 19.58 -56.30
N ALA A 31 -49.48 18.45 -55.68
CA ALA A 31 -50.39 17.55 -55.05
C ALA A 31 -50.03 17.44 -53.57
N PRO A 32 -50.98 17.48 -52.63
CA PRO A 32 -50.64 17.28 -51.23
C PRO A 32 -50.33 15.80 -50.99
N LEU A 33 -49.06 15.51 -50.63
CA LEU A 33 -48.71 14.23 -50.08
C LEU A 33 -49.19 14.22 -48.62
N GLU A 34 -50.00 13.26 -48.25
CA GLU A 34 -50.30 12.92 -46.88
C GLU A 34 -48.97 12.55 -46.21
N GLU A 35 -48.57 13.33 -45.22
CA GLU A 35 -47.43 13.03 -44.35
C GLU A 35 -47.79 11.78 -43.52
N GLU A 36 -47.17 10.64 -43.84
CA GLU A 36 -47.13 9.52 -42.90
C GLU A 36 -46.46 10.01 -41.61
N PRO A 37 -46.98 9.69 -40.40
CA PRO A 37 -46.33 10.04 -39.15
C PRO A 37 -44.98 9.36 -39.10
N ALA A 38 -43.91 10.16 -38.90
CA ALA A 38 -42.57 9.66 -38.68
C ALA A 38 -42.59 8.60 -37.55
N PRO A 39 -41.88 7.47 -37.71
CA PRO A 39 -41.80 6.49 -36.64
C PRO A 39 -41.28 7.20 -35.37
N ALA A 40 -41.94 6.92 -34.24
CA ALA A 40 -41.54 7.46 -32.95
C ALA A 40 -40.03 7.24 -32.80
N GLY A 41 -39.29 8.34 -32.63
CA GLY A 41 -37.83 8.29 -32.49
C GLY A 41 -37.46 7.28 -31.39
N ALA A 42 -36.48 6.48 -31.69
CA ALA A 42 -35.84 5.66 -30.66
C ALA A 42 -35.52 6.58 -29.45
N PRO A 43 -35.73 6.13 -28.22
CA PRO A 43 -35.31 6.89 -27.06
C PRO A 43 -33.84 7.30 -27.26
N PRO A 44 -33.46 8.52 -26.85
CA PRO A 44 -32.06 8.92 -26.96
C PRO A 44 -31.20 7.84 -26.33
N GLU A 45 -30.22 7.35 -27.08
CA GLU A 45 -29.16 6.51 -26.56
C GLU A 45 -28.53 7.36 -25.46
N VAL A 46 -28.78 7.01 -24.19
CA VAL A 46 -28.10 7.61 -23.07
C VAL A 46 -26.65 7.09 -23.19
N GLU A 47 -25.76 7.96 -23.64
CA GLU A 47 -24.33 7.64 -23.53
C GLU A 47 -24.09 7.23 -22.08
N PRO A 48 -23.40 6.10 -21.82
CA PRO A 48 -23.04 5.75 -20.46
C PRO A 48 -22.30 6.94 -19.86
N ALA A 49 -22.72 7.38 -18.67
CA ALA A 49 -21.97 8.38 -17.94
C ALA A 49 -20.51 7.88 -17.88
N GLU A 50 -19.54 8.74 -18.23
CA GLU A 50 -18.14 8.40 -18.07
C GLU A 50 -17.96 7.95 -16.61
N ALA A 51 -17.36 6.77 -16.42
CA ALA A 51 -17.07 6.27 -15.09
C ALA A 51 -16.15 7.28 -14.41
N GLU A 52 -16.44 7.59 -13.15
CA GLU A 52 -15.62 8.54 -12.41
C GLU A 52 -14.31 7.88 -12.03
N GLU A 53 -13.19 8.56 -12.34
CA GLU A 53 -11.83 8.06 -12.11
C GLU A 53 -11.50 8.11 -10.63
N VAL A 54 -11.00 7.00 -10.07
CA VAL A 54 -10.43 6.88 -8.73
C VAL A 54 -8.95 6.57 -8.86
N ARG A 55 -8.10 7.50 -8.44
CA ARG A 55 -6.64 7.36 -8.54
C ARG A 55 -6.11 6.69 -7.29
N MET A 56 -5.60 5.49 -7.46
CA MET A 56 -4.99 4.70 -6.40
C MET A 56 -3.47 4.62 -6.56
N ALA A 57 -2.79 4.35 -5.45
CA ALA A 57 -1.41 3.90 -5.39
C ALA A 57 -1.32 2.71 -4.43
N ARG A 58 -0.27 1.90 -4.55
CA ARG A 58 0.04 0.84 -3.58
C ARG A 58 1.23 1.21 -2.70
N ALA A 59 1.32 0.56 -1.56
CA ALA A 59 2.48 0.64 -0.67
C ALA A 59 3.75 0.10 -1.37
N ASP A 60 4.92 0.51 -0.89
CA ASP A 60 6.21 0.04 -1.38
C ASP A 60 6.73 -1.18 -0.57
N TRP A 61 5.82 -1.95 0.00
CA TRP A 61 6.08 -3.28 0.59
C TRP A 61 5.01 -4.28 0.12
N GLU A 62 5.42 -5.54 -0.06
CA GLU A 62 4.66 -6.57 -0.75
C GLU A 62 3.29 -6.89 -0.12
N ALA A 63 3.20 -6.87 1.21
CA ALA A 63 1.94 -7.18 1.91
C ALA A 63 0.81 -6.18 1.61
N GLY A 64 1.15 -4.99 1.10
CA GLY A 64 0.16 -4.00 0.67
C GLY A 64 -0.37 -4.20 -0.75
N PHE A 65 0.27 -5.03 -1.56
CA PHE A 65 -0.04 -5.15 -2.99
C PHE A 65 -1.40 -5.80 -3.22
N LEU A 66 -1.64 -6.97 -2.62
CA LEU A 66 -2.92 -7.67 -2.78
C LEU A 66 -4.10 -6.84 -2.25
N GLN A 67 -3.94 -6.14 -1.13
CA GLN A 67 -4.99 -5.26 -0.60
C GLN A 67 -5.37 -4.17 -1.59
N ALA A 68 -4.39 -3.50 -2.20
CA ALA A 68 -4.63 -2.45 -3.18
C ALA A 68 -5.34 -3.02 -4.41
N ALA A 69 -4.90 -4.17 -4.91
CA ALA A 69 -5.49 -4.83 -6.07
C ALA A 69 -6.94 -5.30 -5.82
N ILE A 70 -7.22 -5.88 -4.63
CA ILE A 70 -8.60 -6.28 -4.24
C ILE A 70 -9.50 -5.05 -4.17
N VAL A 71 -9.07 -3.98 -3.50
CA VAL A 71 -9.89 -2.76 -3.36
C VAL A 71 -10.15 -2.12 -4.73
N ALA A 72 -9.14 -2.06 -5.60
CA ALA A 72 -9.32 -1.58 -6.98
C ALA A 72 -10.36 -2.41 -7.73
N HIS A 73 -10.24 -3.74 -7.71
CA HIS A 73 -11.18 -4.64 -8.37
C HIS A 73 -12.63 -4.48 -7.85
N LEU A 74 -12.82 -4.30 -6.54
CA LEU A 74 -14.13 -4.07 -5.95
C LEU A 74 -14.74 -2.72 -6.36
N LEU A 75 -13.93 -1.67 -6.50
CA LEU A 75 -14.37 -0.37 -7.00
C LEU A 75 -14.77 -0.44 -8.48
N GLU A 76 -14.03 -1.18 -9.30
CA GLU A 76 -14.38 -1.46 -10.69
C GLU A 76 -15.71 -2.22 -10.80
N GLU A 77 -15.99 -3.19 -9.92
CA GLU A 77 -17.29 -3.86 -9.86
C GLU A 77 -18.45 -2.93 -9.44
N LEU A 78 -18.16 -1.83 -8.76
CA LEU A 78 -19.14 -0.77 -8.50
C LEU A 78 -19.32 0.18 -9.69
N GLY A 79 -18.46 0.09 -10.71
CA GLY A 79 -18.55 0.87 -11.95
C GLY A 79 -17.67 2.12 -11.98
N TYR A 80 -16.67 2.23 -11.07
CA TYR A 80 -15.66 3.29 -11.13
C TYR A 80 -14.55 2.93 -12.11
N ASP A 81 -13.91 3.94 -12.69
CA ASP A 81 -12.67 3.81 -13.46
C ASP A 81 -11.50 3.96 -12.48
N VAL A 82 -10.75 2.88 -12.23
CA VAL A 82 -9.71 2.87 -11.21
C VAL A 82 -8.35 2.81 -11.89
N THR A 83 -7.44 3.73 -11.53
CA THR A 83 -6.05 3.60 -12.00
C THR A 83 -5.42 2.36 -11.39
N ASP A 84 -4.61 1.64 -12.16
CA ASP A 84 -3.89 0.48 -11.64
C ASP A 84 -2.98 0.91 -10.48
N PRO A 85 -3.19 0.40 -9.24
CA PRO A 85 -2.34 0.75 -8.10
C PRO A 85 -0.86 0.42 -8.32
N ALA A 86 -0.54 -0.54 -9.20
CA ALA A 86 0.82 -0.93 -9.53
C ALA A 86 1.61 0.13 -10.30
N GLU A 87 0.93 1.07 -10.99
CA GLU A 87 1.58 2.18 -11.68
C GLU A 87 2.27 3.16 -10.71
N ALA A 88 1.90 3.14 -9.42
CA ALA A 88 2.45 4.02 -8.39
C ALA A 88 2.70 3.27 -7.09
N THR A 89 3.92 2.79 -6.91
CA THR A 89 4.41 2.18 -5.67
C THR A 89 5.12 3.25 -4.83
N LEU A 90 4.57 3.59 -3.66
CA LEU A 90 4.97 4.77 -2.90
C LEU A 90 5.13 4.47 -1.41
N SER A 91 6.11 5.12 -0.76
CA SER A 91 6.21 5.13 0.69
C SER A 91 5.13 6.02 1.33
N PRO A 92 4.76 5.81 2.60
CA PRO A 92 3.81 6.65 3.30
C PRO A 92 4.21 8.13 3.31
N GLU A 93 5.50 8.42 3.50
CA GLU A 93 5.99 9.80 3.53
C GLU A 93 5.82 10.52 2.20
N THR A 94 5.85 9.79 1.09
CA THR A 94 5.57 10.30 -0.25
C THR A 94 4.08 10.36 -0.54
N PHE A 95 3.34 9.30 -0.21
CA PHE A 95 1.94 9.17 -0.60
C PHE A 95 1.00 10.15 0.13
N TYR A 96 1.09 10.24 1.47
CA TYR A 96 0.15 11.08 2.24
C TYR A 96 0.13 12.55 1.80
N PRO A 97 1.28 13.21 1.50
CA PRO A 97 1.27 14.54 0.90
C PRO A 97 0.61 14.61 -0.48
N LEU A 98 0.77 13.56 -1.31
CA LEU A 98 0.14 13.49 -2.64
C LEU A 98 -1.37 13.33 -2.53
N LEU A 99 -1.85 12.46 -1.64
CA LEU A 99 -3.26 12.29 -1.32
C LEU A 99 -3.88 13.62 -0.83
N ALA A 100 -3.21 14.29 0.09
CA ALA A 100 -3.67 15.58 0.64
C ALA A 100 -3.74 16.70 -0.40
N ARG A 101 -2.95 16.65 -1.48
CA ARG A 101 -3.00 17.60 -2.60
C ARG A 101 -4.03 17.21 -3.66
N GLY A 102 -4.57 16.01 -3.60
CA GLY A 102 -5.48 15.47 -4.59
C GLY A 102 -4.79 14.92 -5.84
N ASP A 103 -3.51 14.55 -5.75
CA ASP A 103 -2.82 13.83 -6.83
C ASP A 103 -3.28 12.37 -6.89
N TYR A 104 -3.66 11.82 -5.75
CA TYR A 104 -4.31 10.51 -5.55
C TYR A 104 -5.58 10.66 -4.73
N ASP A 105 -6.42 9.62 -4.70
CA ASP A 105 -7.73 9.64 -4.06
C ASP A 105 -7.86 8.61 -2.94
N LEU A 106 -7.14 7.48 -3.01
CA LEU A 106 -7.29 6.35 -2.11
C LEU A 106 -5.98 5.56 -1.93
N TRP A 107 -5.77 5.09 -0.69
CA TRP A 107 -4.73 4.13 -0.30
C TRP A 107 -5.35 3.01 0.53
N ALA A 108 -5.06 1.76 0.19
CA ALA A 108 -5.66 0.60 0.85
C ALA A 108 -4.84 0.02 2.02
N ASN A 109 -3.65 0.56 2.35
CA ASN A 109 -2.76 -0.01 3.35
C ASN A 109 -2.23 1.02 4.37
N GLY A 110 -3.15 1.70 5.04
CA GLY A 110 -2.82 2.62 6.15
C GLY A 110 -2.72 1.87 7.47
N TRP A 111 -1.60 1.97 8.16
CA TRP A 111 -1.30 1.35 9.45
C TRP A 111 -1.68 2.29 10.59
N PHE A 112 -2.73 1.99 11.35
CA PHE A 112 -3.20 2.85 12.44
C PHE A 112 -3.13 2.15 13.78
N PRO A 113 -2.47 2.82 14.77
CA PRO A 113 -2.17 4.25 14.86
C PRO A 113 -0.81 4.70 14.27
N LEU A 114 0.06 3.83 13.77
CA LEU A 114 1.42 4.21 13.30
C LEU A 114 1.40 5.37 12.30
N HIS A 115 0.44 5.37 11.37
CA HIS A 115 0.30 6.40 10.33
C HIS A 115 -0.51 7.63 10.76
N ALA A 116 -1.07 7.68 11.98
CA ALA A 116 -1.86 8.84 12.45
C ALA A 116 -1.10 10.16 12.33
N ARG A 117 0.22 10.13 12.53
CA ARG A 117 1.10 11.30 12.39
C ARG A 117 1.10 11.93 10.99
N PHE A 118 0.79 11.15 9.95
CA PHE A 118 0.71 11.69 8.59
C PHE A 118 -0.57 12.48 8.34
N LEU A 119 -1.62 12.22 9.12
CA LEU A 119 -2.89 12.96 9.03
C LEU A 119 -2.78 14.37 9.65
N GLU A 120 -1.89 14.55 10.62
CA GLU A 120 -1.71 15.80 11.36
C GLU A 120 -0.69 16.74 10.70
N ARG A 121 0.00 16.29 9.67
CA ARG A 121 1.15 17.00 9.09
C ARG A 121 0.72 18.26 8.35
N GLU A 122 1.22 19.43 8.79
CA GLU A 122 1.33 20.59 7.92
C GLU A 122 2.27 20.23 6.76
N LEU A 123 1.83 20.44 5.52
CA LEU A 123 2.71 20.28 4.37
C LEU A 123 3.99 21.10 4.63
N VAL A 124 5.15 20.58 4.21
CA VAL A 124 6.50 21.18 4.38
C VAL A 124 6.57 22.65 3.94
N THR A 125 5.55 23.13 3.20
CA THR A 125 5.39 24.50 2.73
C THR A 125 4.67 25.43 3.73
N GLY A 126 4.26 24.95 4.92
CA GLY A 126 3.41 25.71 5.86
C GLY A 126 1.97 25.87 5.37
N GLN A 127 1.59 25.21 4.29
CA GLN A 127 0.20 25.12 3.85
C GLN A 127 -0.45 23.95 4.60
N ARG A 128 -1.59 24.24 5.25
CA ARG A 128 -2.45 23.17 5.74
C ARG A 128 -2.89 22.29 4.57
N VAL A 129 -3.01 21.01 4.84
CA VAL A 129 -3.62 20.03 3.93
C VAL A 129 -4.85 20.65 3.28
N ALA A 130 -4.82 20.83 1.97
CA ALA A 130 -5.89 21.53 1.25
C ALA A 130 -7.19 20.73 1.26
N THR A 131 -7.07 19.40 1.28
CA THR A 131 -8.19 18.45 1.33
C THR A 131 -8.00 17.57 2.55
N PRO A 132 -8.97 17.49 3.48
CA PRO A 132 -8.94 16.53 4.57
C PRO A 132 -8.79 15.11 4.02
N ILE A 133 -7.94 14.33 4.67
CA ILE A 133 -7.78 12.89 4.42
C ILE A 133 -8.19 12.15 5.68
N GLU A 134 -8.83 11.02 5.53
CA GLU A 134 -9.34 10.26 6.66
C GLU A 134 -9.14 8.75 6.47
N PRO A 135 -8.88 8.00 7.54
CA PRO A 135 -8.96 6.54 7.51
C PRO A 135 -10.44 6.12 7.46
N VAL A 136 -10.75 5.17 6.59
CA VAL A 136 -12.12 4.66 6.38
C VAL A 136 -12.11 3.14 6.50
N GLY A 137 -13.04 2.60 7.28
CA GLY A 137 -13.16 1.17 7.51
C GLY A 137 -11.94 0.54 8.20
N THR A 138 -11.94 -0.77 8.30
CA THR A 138 -10.82 -1.57 8.80
C THR A 138 -10.69 -2.79 7.90
N LEU A 139 -9.68 -2.78 7.03
CA LEU A 139 -9.46 -3.87 6.07
C LEU A 139 -8.90 -5.12 6.76
N VAL A 140 -8.10 -4.94 7.81
CA VAL A 140 -7.60 -6.00 8.70
C VAL A 140 -7.60 -5.47 10.12
N GLU A 141 -8.39 -6.09 11.00
CA GLU A 141 -8.48 -5.71 12.41
C GLU A 141 -7.32 -6.31 13.21
N ALA A 142 -6.60 -5.48 13.96
CA ALA A 142 -5.54 -5.86 14.91
C ALA A 142 -4.51 -6.88 14.36
N GLY A 143 -4.37 -6.99 13.04
CA GLY A 143 -3.52 -7.99 12.38
C GLY A 143 -2.10 -7.51 12.08
N ALA A 144 -1.84 -6.22 12.19
CA ALA A 144 -0.54 -5.65 11.86
C ALA A 144 0.33 -5.54 13.11
N VAL A 145 1.11 -6.59 13.35
CA VAL A 145 2.06 -6.74 14.47
C VAL A 145 3.45 -6.32 14.02
N GLN A 146 4.20 -5.69 14.89
CA GLN A 146 5.59 -5.25 14.64
C GLN A 146 6.48 -5.62 15.81
N GLY A 147 7.76 -5.86 15.56
CA GLY A 147 8.71 -6.21 16.59
C GLY A 147 10.12 -6.44 16.07
N TYR A 148 10.95 -7.02 16.91
CA TYR A 148 12.33 -7.38 16.57
C TYR A 148 12.47 -8.89 16.58
N LEU A 149 13.06 -9.44 15.53
CA LEU A 149 13.45 -10.84 15.43
C LEU A 149 14.93 -11.00 15.77
N VAL A 150 15.23 -12.05 16.53
CA VAL A 150 16.60 -12.50 16.80
C VAL A 150 16.75 -13.94 16.30
N ASP A 151 17.90 -14.33 15.78
CA ASP A 151 18.13 -15.74 15.46
C ASP A 151 18.05 -16.63 16.70
N ALA A 152 17.40 -17.78 16.56
CA ALA A 152 17.08 -18.66 17.69
C ALA A 152 18.34 -19.26 18.34
N ALA A 153 19.43 -19.46 17.57
CA ALA A 153 20.65 -20.04 18.09
C ALA A 153 21.39 -19.05 19.02
N THR A 154 21.59 -17.80 18.58
CA THR A 154 22.20 -16.76 19.42
C THR A 154 21.33 -16.42 20.62
N ALA A 155 20.01 -16.38 20.46
CA ALA A 155 19.09 -16.17 21.55
C ALA A 155 19.25 -17.25 22.65
N ALA A 156 19.36 -18.52 22.26
CA ALA A 156 19.56 -19.63 23.19
C ALA A 156 20.94 -19.62 23.82
N ASP A 157 22.00 -19.33 23.06
CA ASP A 157 23.37 -19.37 23.52
C ASP A 157 23.68 -18.24 24.53
N LEU A 158 23.09 -17.08 24.33
CA LEU A 158 23.30 -15.88 25.15
C LEU A 158 22.15 -15.57 26.11
N ASP A 159 21.12 -16.42 26.17
CA ASP A 159 19.92 -16.22 27.00
C ASP A 159 19.29 -14.84 26.74
N VAL A 160 18.97 -14.57 25.44
CA VAL A 160 18.35 -13.32 24.98
C VAL A 160 16.86 -13.56 24.78
N THR A 161 16.03 -12.83 25.54
CA THR A 161 14.56 -12.92 25.45
C THR A 161 13.91 -11.57 25.19
N SER A 162 14.64 -10.49 25.41
CA SER A 162 14.11 -9.13 25.29
C SER A 162 15.14 -8.15 24.73
N THR A 163 14.67 -7.01 24.25
CA THR A 163 15.55 -5.90 23.82
C THR A 163 16.40 -5.34 24.97
N GLU A 164 15.97 -5.47 26.22
CA GLU A 164 16.78 -5.07 27.39
C GLU A 164 18.08 -5.88 27.51
N ASP A 165 18.09 -7.12 27.00
CA ASP A 165 19.27 -7.98 27.00
C ASP A 165 20.39 -7.44 26.09
N LEU A 166 20.08 -6.62 25.10
CA LEU A 166 21.03 -5.94 24.22
C LEU A 166 21.97 -5.00 25.00
N ARG A 167 21.60 -4.61 26.22
CA ARG A 167 22.46 -3.81 27.11
C ARG A 167 23.63 -4.60 27.71
N ARG A 168 23.60 -5.92 27.62
CA ARG A 168 24.72 -6.76 28.07
C ARG A 168 25.84 -6.67 27.02
N PRO A 169 27.09 -6.30 27.41
CA PRO A 169 28.17 -6.08 26.44
C PRO A 169 28.45 -7.28 25.54
N GLU A 170 28.31 -8.50 26.08
CA GLU A 170 28.50 -9.74 25.32
C GLU A 170 27.40 -9.97 24.30
N VAL A 171 26.18 -9.50 24.57
CA VAL A 171 25.03 -9.57 23.63
C VAL A 171 25.18 -8.51 22.55
N ALA A 172 25.41 -7.25 22.94
CA ALA A 172 25.66 -6.18 21.98
C ALA A 172 26.79 -6.54 21.00
N ALA A 173 27.90 -7.04 21.52
CA ALA A 173 29.05 -7.45 20.70
C ALA A 173 28.75 -8.62 19.73
N ALA A 174 27.73 -9.46 19.99
CA ALA A 174 27.36 -10.52 19.08
C ALA A 174 26.66 -9.98 17.83
N PHE A 175 25.91 -8.88 17.97
CA PHE A 175 25.18 -8.24 16.87
C PHE A 175 25.87 -7.00 16.29
N ASP A 176 27.07 -6.62 16.81
CA ASP A 176 27.89 -5.52 16.30
C ASP A 176 28.62 -5.99 15.03
N THR A 177 28.11 -5.57 13.87
CA THR A 177 28.61 -6.01 12.55
C THR A 177 29.68 -5.08 11.98
N ASP A 178 29.71 -3.82 12.40
CA ASP A 178 30.65 -2.80 11.92
C ASP A 178 31.78 -2.47 12.88
N GLY A 179 31.71 -2.96 14.13
CA GLY A 179 32.74 -2.82 15.14
C GLY A 179 32.71 -1.48 15.89
N ASP A 180 31.58 -0.79 15.90
CA ASP A 180 31.40 0.49 16.59
C ASP A 180 31.09 0.34 18.08
N GLY A 181 30.76 -0.86 18.52
CA GLY A 181 30.49 -1.23 19.92
C GLY A 181 29.00 -1.26 20.26
N THR A 182 28.13 -1.07 19.31
CA THR A 182 26.66 -1.20 19.46
C THR A 182 26.12 -2.38 18.64
N ALA A 183 24.99 -2.95 19.05
CA ALA A 183 24.32 -3.97 18.28
C ALA A 183 23.65 -3.32 17.05
N ASP A 184 23.76 -3.95 15.90
CA ASP A 184 23.12 -3.50 14.66
C ASP A 184 21.75 -4.16 14.51
N VAL A 185 20.68 -3.36 14.53
CA VAL A 185 19.35 -3.83 14.10
C VAL A 185 19.16 -3.50 12.62
N LEU A 186 19.00 -4.53 11.79
CA LEU A 186 18.55 -4.37 10.41
C LEU A 186 17.12 -3.78 10.44
N GLY A 187 17.01 -2.51 10.12
CA GLY A 187 15.83 -1.70 10.39
C GLY A 187 14.96 -1.47 9.17
N CYS A 188 14.33 -0.33 9.15
CA CYS A 188 13.38 0.06 8.11
C CYS A 188 14.01 0.94 7.04
N GLU A 189 13.33 1.03 5.91
CA GLU A 189 13.67 1.97 4.85
C GLU A 189 13.37 3.42 5.24
N GLU A 190 14.06 4.32 4.58
CA GLU A 190 13.74 5.75 4.67
C GLU A 190 12.36 6.02 4.06
N GLY A 191 11.54 6.82 4.76
CA GLY A 191 10.17 7.14 4.33
C GLY A 191 9.09 6.24 4.93
N TRP A 192 9.45 5.11 5.52
CA TRP A 192 8.50 4.24 6.22
C TRP A 192 8.16 4.74 7.63
N GLY A 193 6.99 4.32 8.11
CA GLY A 193 6.52 4.67 9.45
C GLY A 193 7.42 4.16 10.56
N CYS A 194 7.87 2.91 10.46
CA CYS A 194 8.71 2.22 11.41
C CYS A 194 10.09 2.84 11.56
N ARG A 195 10.68 3.41 10.50
CA ARG A 195 11.99 4.06 10.56
C ARG A 195 12.12 5.04 11.74
N ARG A 196 11.14 5.92 11.87
CA ARG A 196 11.11 6.91 12.95
C ARG A 196 10.60 6.35 14.27
N ALA A 197 9.79 5.28 14.21
CA ALA A 197 9.31 4.62 15.42
C ALA A 197 10.48 3.89 16.12
N ILE A 198 11.36 3.24 15.35
CA ILE A 198 12.60 2.64 15.87
C ILE A 198 13.49 3.72 16.48
N ASP A 199 13.80 4.81 15.76
CA ASP A 199 14.61 5.90 16.32
C ASP A 199 14.04 6.40 17.65
N ARG A 200 12.73 6.55 17.73
CA ARG A 200 12.09 7.00 18.98
C ARG A 200 12.25 5.97 20.10
N GLN A 201 12.17 4.67 19.80
CA GLN A 201 12.45 3.63 20.80
C GLN A 201 13.90 3.67 21.26
N LEU A 202 14.86 3.84 20.33
CA LEU A 202 16.29 3.98 20.65
C LEU A 202 16.56 5.23 21.51
N ASP A 203 15.84 6.32 21.28
CA ASP A 203 16.01 7.56 22.05
C ASP A 203 15.36 7.51 23.45
N GLU A 204 14.20 6.84 23.59
CA GLU A 204 13.38 6.91 24.80
C GLU A 204 13.53 5.67 25.72
N LEU A 205 13.97 4.51 25.19
CA LEU A 205 14.11 3.28 25.94
C LEU A 205 15.58 3.01 26.31
N ALA A 206 15.81 2.42 27.47
CA ALA A 206 17.14 2.26 28.02
C ALA A 206 18.08 1.34 27.20
N TRP A 207 17.52 0.40 26.46
CA TRP A 207 18.29 -0.51 25.59
C TRP A 207 18.80 0.21 24.32
N GLY A 208 18.19 1.32 23.91
CA GLY A 208 18.57 2.04 22.71
C GLY A 208 20.02 2.60 22.73
N GLU A 209 20.58 2.86 23.92
CA GLU A 209 21.99 3.29 24.02
C GLU A 209 22.98 2.20 23.54
N ALA A 210 22.54 0.94 23.46
CA ALA A 210 23.36 -0.20 23.06
C ALA A 210 23.09 -0.66 21.61
N VAL A 211 22.26 0.05 20.85
CA VAL A 211 21.76 -0.39 19.53
C VAL A 211 21.84 0.73 18.52
N THR A 212 22.25 0.40 17.30
CA THR A 212 22.19 1.27 16.12
C THR A 212 21.22 0.70 15.10
N GLN A 213 20.34 1.53 14.54
CA GLN A 213 19.48 1.14 13.43
C GLN A 213 20.24 1.22 12.11
N VAL A 214 20.40 0.10 11.42
CA VAL A 214 20.88 0.04 10.03
C VAL A 214 19.70 0.35 9.12
N VAL A 215 19.76 1.48 8.45
CA VAL A 215 18.71 1.93 7.51
C VAL A 215 19.11 1.53 6.11
N GLY A 216 18.23 0.86 5.37
CA GLY A 216 18.53 0.38 4.03
C GLY A 216 17.28 -0.18 3.34
N ASP A 217 17.49 -0.75 2.18
CA ASP A 217 16.50 -1.52 1.46
C ASP A 217 16.08 -2.73 2.31
N TYR A 218 14.79 -2.90 2.55
CA TYR A 218 14.31 -3.92 3.47
C TYR A 218 14.46 -5.35 2.91
N ASP A 219 14.29 -5.53 1.60
CA ASP A 219 14.48 -6.83 0.96
C ASP A 219 15.94 -7.27 1.02
N ASP A 220 16.90 -6.34 0.89
CA ASP A 220 18.32 -6.59 1.10
C ASP A 220 18.59 -7.01 2.56
N HIS A 221 17.96 -6.37 3.55
CA HIS A 221 18.06 -6.75 4.97
C HIS A 221 17.52 -8.17 5.23
N VAL A 222 16.38 -8.53 4.64
CA VAL A 222 15.79 -9.87 4.76
C VAL A 222 16.69 -10.91 4.11
N ALA A 223 17.25 -10.61 2.93
CA ALA A 223 18.20 -11.49 2.23
C ALA A 223 19.46 -11.73 3.07
N GLU A 224 20.05 -10.66 3.63
CA GLU A 224 21.19 -10.76 4.55
C GLU A 224 20.83 -11.59 5.79
N ALA A 225 19.71 -11.32 6.43
CA ALA A 225 19.27 -12.06 7.61
C ALA A 225 19.13 -13.56 7.33
N ARG A 226 18.55 -13.93 6.18
CA ARG A 226 18.43 -15.35 5.75
C ARG A 226 19.78 -16.02 5.56
N GLU A 227 20.73 -15.35 4.90
CA GLU A 227 22.08 -15.87 4.68
C GLU A 227 22.79 -16.09 6.01
N ARG A 228 22.72 -15.13 6.94
CA ARG A 228 23.34 -15.19 8.26
C ARG A 228 22.72 -16.29 9.13
N VAL A 229 21.39 -16.38 9.19
CA VAL A 229 20.70 -17.48 9.91
C VAL A 229 21.13 -18.84 9.36
N ALA A 230 21.17 -19.00 8.04
CA ALA A 230 21.64 -20.25 7.40
C ALA A 230 23.12 -20.57 7.71
N ALA A 231 23.94 -19.55 7.93
CA ALA A 231 25.36 -19.71 8.33
C ALA A 231 25.53 -19.94 9.84
N GLY A 232 24.48 -19.78 10.64
CA GLY A 232 24.55 -19.80 12.11
C GLY A 232 25.19 -18.53 12.68
N GLU A 233 25.06 -17.42 12.00
CA GLU A 233 25.56 -16.11 12.40
C GLU A 233 24.47 -15.27 13.08
N PRO A 234 24.82 -14.41 14.06
CA PRO A 234 23.84 -13.61 14.77
C PRO A 234 23.07 -12.64 13.86
N VAL A 235 21.75 -12.52 14.09
CA VAL A 235 20.84 -11.60 13.37
C VAL A 235 19.94 -10.88 14.37
N LEU A 236 19.80 -9.56 14.19
CA LEU A 236 18.78 -8.74 14.83
C LEU A 236 18.09 -7.93 13.73
N LEU A 237 16.79 -8.18 13.52
CA LEU A 237 16.02 -7.63 12.41
C LEU A 237 14.68 -7.05 12.90
N TYR A 238 14.30 -5.87 12.42
CA TYR A 238 12.93 -5.42 12.52
C TYR A 238 12.03 -6.21 11.56
N ALA A 239 10.88 -6.64 12.02
CA ALA A 239 9.91 -7.36 11.20
C ALA A 239 8.47 -7.01 11.58
N TRP A 240 7.53 -7.42 10.71
CA TRP A 240 6.10 -7.23 10.93
C TRP A 240 5.28 -8.37 10.33
N THR A 241 3.98 -8.39 10.66
CA THR A 241 2.96 -9.21 10.00
C THR A 241 1.82 -8.32 9.50
N PRO A 242 1.17 -8.63 8.34
CA PRO A 242 1.52 -9.66 7.38
C PRO A 242 2.77 -9.30 6.57
N SER A 243 3.65 -10.26 6.33
CA SER A 243 4.88 -10.07 5.54
C SER A 243 5.48 -11.43 5.19
N ALA A 244 6.10 -11.53 4.02
CA ALA A 244 6.87 -12.71 3.62
C ALA A 244 8.06 -13.00 4.55
N THR A 245 8.57 -12.00 5.28
CA THR A 245 9.71 -12.14 6.19
C THR A 245 9.48 -13.24 7.22
N VAL A 246 8.27 -13.32 7.80
CA VAL A 246 7.96 -14.34 8.83
C VAL A 246 7.74 -15.74 8.26
N ASP A 247 7.57 -15.87 6.94
CA ASP A 247 7.52 -17.17 6.27
C ASP A 247 8.93 -17.67 5.91
N VAL A 248 9.82 -16.77 5.53
CA VAL A 248 11.20 -17.13 5.16
C VAL A 248 12.14 -17.22 6.34
N LEU A 249 11.84 -16.54 7.46
CA LEU A 249 12.58 -16.57 8.72
C LEU A 249 11.70 -17.12 9.85
N ARG A 250 11.08 -18.24 9.70
CA ARG A 250 10.08 -18.90 10.54
C ARG A 250 10.22 -18.66 12.04
N PRO A 251 9.41 -17.77 12.65
CA PRO A 251 9.43 -17.58 14.10
C PRO A 251 9.12 -18.88 14.84
N GLY A 252 9.90 -19.15 15.92
CA GLY A 252 9.81 -20.40 16.68
C GLY A 252 10.70 -21.52 16.15
N GLU A 253 11.23 -21.41 14.93
CA GLU A 253 12.19 -22.34 14.35
C GLU A 253 13.56 -21.68 14.09
N ASP A 254 13.58 -20.68 13.24
CA ASP A 254 14.80 -19.99 12.78
C ASP A 254 15.11 -18.74 13.62
N VAL A 255 14.04 -18.03 14.00
CA VAL A 255 14.11 -16.76 14.74
C VAL A 255 13.07 -16.72 15.87
N LEU A 256 13.24 -15.77 16.79
CA LEU A 256 12.28 -15.50 17.87
C LEU A 256 11.93 -14.01 17.89
N TRP A 257 10.67 -13.70 18.20
CA TRP A 257 10.25 -12.34 18.54
C TRP A 257 10.77 -11.96 19.92
N LEU A 258 11.58 -10.92 20.01
CA LEU A 258 12.02 -10.37 21.29
C LEU A 258 10.90 -9.62 21.98
N GLU A 259 10.77 -9.82 23.28
CA GLU A 259 9.99 -8.89 24.09
C GLU A 259 10.65 -7.50 24.07
N SER A 260 9.85 -6.46 24.05
CA SER A 260 10.30 -5.08 24.10
C SER A 260 9.35 -4.24 24.94
N GLN A 261 9.88 -3.26 25.65
CA GLN A 261 9.05 -2.35 26.44
C GLN A 261 8.26 -1.42 25.52
N ALA A 262 7.00 -1.17 25.90
CA ALA A 262 6.21 -0.12 25.27
C ALA A 262 6.82 1.26 25.56
N LEU A 263 6.71 2.16 24.57
CA LEU A 263 7.07 3.57 24.78
C LEU A 263 6.22 4.20 25.90
N PRO A 264 6.77 5.12 26.71
CA PRO A 264 6.02 5.80 27.72
C PRO A 264 4.78 6.51 27.15
N GLY A 265 3.62 6.21 27.73
CA GLY A 265 2.35 6.78 27.30
C GLY A 265 1.67 6.07 26.13
N ALA A 266 2.11 4.88 25.75
CA ALA A 266 1.36 4.04 24.82
C ALA A 266 -0.05 3.75 25.42
N GLU A 267 -1.09 4.13 24.70
CA GLU A 267 -2.49 3.96 25.15
C GLU A 267 -3.11 2.69 24.55
N GLU A 268 -2.57 2.19 23.45
CA GLU A 268 -3.07 1.03 22.72
C GLU A 268 -2.34 -0.25 23.14
N PRO A 269 -2.93 -1.44 22.94
CA PRO A 269 -2.29 -2.71 23.26
C PRO A 269 -0.97 -2.90 22.51
N THR A 270 0.07 -3.31 23.25
CA THR A 270 1.39 -3.65 22.71
C THR A 270 1.71 -5.13 22.88
N THR A 271 0.77 -5.89 23.46
CA THR A 271 0.88 -7.33 23.70
C THR A 271 0.08 -8.13 22.70
N VAL A 272 0.63 -9.26 22.26
CA VAL A 272 0.00 -10.20 21.32
C VAL A 272 -0.12 -11.57 21.96
N ARG A 273 -1.33 -12.16 21.93
CA ARG A 273 -1.59 -13.50 22.43
C ARG A 273 -1.38 -14.56 21.36
N GLY A 274 -0.78 -15.68 21.75
CA GLY A 274 -0.58 -16.80 20.85
C GLY A 274 0.37 -16.51 19.69
N LEU A 275 1.24 -15.52 19.85
CA LEU A 275 2.28 -15.21 18.84
C LEU A 275 3.30 -16.34 18.82
N GLU A 276 3.39 -17.04 17.69
CA GLU A 276 4.36 -18.12 17.53
C GLU A 276 5.79 -17.54 17.55
N GLY A 277 6.68 -18.23 18.28
CA GLY A 277 8.08 -17.81 18.35
C GLY A 277 8.35 -16.60 19.25
N CYS A 278 7.46 -16.27 20.20
CA CYS A 278 7.83 -15.31 21.24
C CYS A 278 8.96 -15.84 22.11
N ALA A 279 10.00 -15.06 22.35
CA ALA A 279 11.10 -15.43 23.22
C ALA A 279 10.75 -15.40 24.71
N GLY A 280 9.72 -14.63 25.10
CA GLY A 280 9.21 -14.50 26.44
C GLY A 280 7.92 -15.31 26.68
N ASP A 281 7.07 -14.79 27.56
CA ASP A 281 5.81 -15.40 27.96
C ASP A 281 4.63 -15.03 27.03
N ASP A 282 3.52 -15.80 27.06
CA ASP A 282 2.26 -15.41 26.43
C ASP A 282 1.36 -14.66 27.44
N PRO A 283 0.86 -13.46 27.12
CA PRO A 283 1.02 -12.71 25.86
C PRO A 283 2.40 -12.10 25.67
N CYS A 284 2.87 -12.10 24.42
CA CYS A 284 4.15 -11.51 24.03
C CYS A 284 4.08 -10.00 24.07
N GLU A 285 4.95 -9.33 24.82
CA GLU A 285 5.05 -7.86 24.86
C GLU A 285 6.05 -7.39 23.82
N LEU A 286 5.58 -6.85 22.72
CA LEU A 286 6.45 -6.44 21.60
C LEU A 286 6.87 -4.97 21.66
N GLY A 287 6.28 -4.17 22.54
CA GLY A 287 6.59 -2.74 22.66
C GLY A 287 6.06 -1.88 21.52
N TRP A 288 5.44 -2.50 20.52
CA TRP A 288 4.82 -1.85 19.39
C TRP A 288 3.32 -1.89 19.54
N THR A 289 2.66 -0.76 19.29
CA THR A 289 1.21 -0.76 19.22
C THR A 289 0.73 -1.64 18.07
N VAL A 290 -0.20 -2.54 18.35
CA VAL A 290 -0.86 -3.35 17.32
C VAL A 290 -1.67 -2.42 16.42
N ASN A 291 -1.54 -2.58 15.11
CA ASN A 291 -2.21 -1.72 14.14
C ASN A 291 -3.37 -2.44 13.45
N ASP A 292 -4.39 -1.63 13.12
CA ASP A 292 -5.35 -1.96 12.08
C ASP A 292 -4.79 -1.54 10.72
N LEU A 293 -5.07 -2.33 9.68
CA LEU A 293 -4.88 -1.90 8.29
C LEU A 293 -6.18 -1.27 7.80
N ARG A 294 -6.11 -0.02 7.38
CA ARG A 294 -7.28 0.78 7.00
C ARG A 294 -7.08 1.40 5.63
N ALA A 295 -8.18 1.58 4.91
CA ALA A 295 -8.17 2.47 3.76
C ALA A 295 -7.98 3.91 4.23
N VAL A 296 -7.26 4.72 3.46
CA VAL A 296 -7.13 6.16 3.69
C VAL A 296 -7.55 6.88 2.42
N ALA A 297 -8.54 7.73 2.52
CA ALA A 297 -9.14 8.40 1.39
C ALA A 297 -9.17 9.92 1.57
N ARG A 298 -9.31 10.65 0.48
CA ARG A 298 -9.73 12.04 0.53
C ARG A 298 -11.17 12.12 1.04
N ALA A 299 -11.43 13.06 1.95
CA ALA A 299 -12.75 13.22 2.55
C ALA A 299 -13.82 13.60 1.49
N ASP A 300 -13.45 14.46 0.52
CA ASP A 300 -14.35 14.84 -0.57
C ASP A 300 -14.72 13.65 -1.47
N LEU A 301 -13.78 12.76 -1.80
CA LEU A 301 -14.09 11.53 -2.55
C LEU A 301 -15.20 10.74 -1.86
N VAL A 302 -15.04 10.42 -0.58
CA VAL A 302 -16.00 9.56 0.12
C VAL A 302 -17.28 10.29 0.56
N GLU A 303 -17.30 11.63 0.54
CA GLU A 303 -18.51 12.45 0.69
C GLU A 303 -19.32 12.52 -0.61
N GLU A 304 -18.66 12.70 -1.74
CA GLU A 304 -19.29 12.82 -3.06
C GLU A 304 -19.71 11.44 -3.61
N HIS A 305 -19.00 10.37 -3.19
CA HIS A 305 -19.23 8.98 -3.59
C HIS A 305 -19.58 8.07 -2.40
N PRO A 306 -20.80 8.15 -1.84
CA PRO A 306 -21.22 7.30 -0.73
C PRO A 306 -21.07 5.78 -0.96
N PRO A 307 -21.16 5.24 -2.19
CA PRO A 307 -20.86 3.83 -2.44
C PRO A 307 -19.42 3.43 -2.11
N ILE A 308 -18.43 4.30 -2.38
CA ILE A 308 -17.02 4.07 -2.02
C ILE A 308 -16.89 3.99 -0.49
N ARG A 309 -17.43 4.98 0.24
CA ARG A 309 -17.42 4.97 1.70
C ARG A 309 -18.00 3.67 2.27
N ARG A 310 -19.22 3.32 1.84
CA ARG A 310 -19.91 2.12 2.34
C ARG A 310 -19.16 0.82 2.01
N LEU A 311 -18.50 0.75 0.84
CA LEU A 311 -17.65 -0.39 0.51
C LEU A 311 -16.48 -0.48 1.48
N LEU A 312 -15.72 0.59 1.64
CA LEU A 312 -14.53 0.60 2.49
C LEU A 312 -14.84 0.34 3.96
N GLU A 313 -16.05 0.70 4.42
CA GLU A 313 -16.51 0.46 5.80
C GLU A 313 -16.81 -1.02 6.11
N VAL A 314 -17.01 -1.86 5.09
CA VAL A 314 -17.40 -3.27 5.28
C VAL A 314 -16.42 -4.28 4.70
N VAL A 315 -15.45 -3.86 3.90
CA VAL A 315 -14.43 -4.77 3.37
C VAL A 315 -13.51 -5.23 4.50
N GLU A 316 -13.41 -6.53 4.64
CA GLU A 316 -12.52 -7.23 5.58
C GLU A 316 -11.74 -8.29 4.83
N ILE A 317 -10.40 -8.21 4.84
CA ILE A 317 -9.52 -9.19 4.21
C ILE A 317 -8.85 -10.01 5.32
N PRO A 318 -9.03 -11.34 5.35
CA PRO A 318 -8.40 -12.17 6.37
C PRO A 318 -6.87 -12.02 6.36
N LEU A 319 -6.28 -11.83 7.54
CA LEU A 319 -4.82 -11.71 7.69
C LEU A 319 -4.09 -12.92 7.07
N GLY A 320 -4.65 -14.13 7.24
CA GLY A 320 -4.07 -15.35 6.70
C GLY A 320 -3.96 -15.36 5.17
N ASP A 321 -4.91 -14.72 4.48
CA ASP A 321 -4.90 -14.65 3.01
C ASP A 321 -3.77 -13.72 2.52
N LEU A 322 -3.57 -12.59 3.22
CA LEU A 322 -2.46 -11.69 2.92
C LEU A 322 -1.10 -12.33 3.17
N THR A 323 -0.96 -13.03 4.30
CA THR A 323 0.28 -13.73 4.64
C THR A 323 0.57 -14.84 3.61
N ALA A 324 -0.42 -15.66 3.27
CA ALA A 324 -0.26 -16.72 2.27
C ALA A 324 0.15 -16.16 0.91
N HIS A 325 -0.46 -15.05 0.49
CA HIS A 325 -0.11 -14.41 -0.78
C HIS A 325 1.32 -13.83 -0.77
N SER A 326 1.72 -13.17 0.34
CA SER A 326 3.09 -12.68 0.48
C SER A 326 4.12 -13.84 0.38
N ALA A 327 3.81 -14.99 0.97
CA ALA A 327 4.64 -16.19 0.86
C ALA A 327 4.71 -16.73 -0.59
N GLU A 328 3.59 -16.71 -1.33
CA GLU A 328 3.55 -17.08 -2.74
C GLU A 328 4.42 -16.17 -3.62
N MET A 329 4.32 -14.84 -3.38
CA MET A 329 5.15 -13.85 -4.07
C MET A 329 6.64 -14.10 -3.81
N ALA A 330 7.02 -14.32 -2.54
CA ALA A 330 8.41 -14.55 -2.15
C ALA A 330 8.98 -15.89 -2.68
N ALA A 331 8.12 -16.88 -2.94
CA ALA A 331 8.52 -18.19 -3.49
C ALA A 331 8.61 -18.20 -5.01
N ALA A 332 8.01 -17.25 -5.71
CA ALA A 332 8.01 -17.17 -7.17
C ALA A 332 9.39 -16.73 -7.70
N GLU A 333 9.84 -17.29 -8.83
CA GLU A 333 11.04 -16.79 -9.51
C GLU A 333 10.83 -15.41 -10.13
N GLU A 334 9.61 -15.13 -10.61
CA GLU A 334 9.14 -13.85 -11.11
C GLU A 334 7.66 -13.72 -10.70
N TYR A 335 7.25 -12.56 -10.23
CA TYR A 335 5.87 -12.24 -9.90
C TYR A 335 5.54 -10.86 -10.49
N SER A 336 4.65 -10.84 -11.47
CA SER A 336 4.30 -9.64 -12.22
C SER A 336 3.06 -8.94 -11.68
N ASP A 337 2.83 -7.70 -12.10
CA ASP A 337 1.59 -6.98 -11.79
C ASP A 337 0.36 -7.65 -12.42
N ASP A 338 0.52 -8.35 -13.57
CA ASP A 338 -0.56 -9.17 -14.15
C ASP A 338 -0.91 -10.37 -13.27
N ASP A 339 0.09 -11.02 -12.64
CA ASP A 339 -0.13 -12.12 -11.69
C ASP A 339 -0.86 -11.60 -10.44
N LEU A 340 -0.51 -10.42 -9.95
CA LEU A 340 -1.17 -9.76 -8.82
C LEU A 340 -2.64 -9.45 -9.14
N ALA A 341 -2.92 -8.90 -10.32
CA ALA A 341 -4.29 -8.61 -10.76
C ALA A 341 -5.13 -9.89 -10.87
N MET A 342 -4.54 -10.99 -11.38
CA MET A 342 -5.19 -12.30 -11.41
C MET A 342 -5.46 -12.82 -10.00
N ALA A 343 -4.49 -12.74 -9.09
CA ALA A 343 -4.66 -13.18 -7.71
C ALA A 343 -5.79 -12.42 -6.99
N ALA A 344 -5.89 -11.12 -7.20
CA ALA A 344 -6.98 -10.31 -6.66
C ALA A 344 -8.35 -10.75 -7.21
N ALA A 345 -8.44 -10.99 -8.52
CA ALA A 345 -9.66 -11.46 -9.15
C ALA A 345 -10.05 -12.89 -8.68
N GLU A 346 -9.08 -13.78 -8.50
CA GLU A 346 -9.30 -15.12 -7.95
C GLU A 346 -9.76 -15.04 -6.51
N TRP A 347 -9.11 -14.22 -5.67
CA TRP A 347 -9.54 -13.99 -4.29
C TRP A 347 -10.99 -13.50 -4.22
N VAL A 348 -11.37 -12.52 -5.03
CA VAL A 348 -12.75 -12.01 -5.12
C VAL A 348 -13.72 -13.10 -5.55
N ALA A 349 -13.33 -13.98 -6.49
CA ALA A 349 -14.17 -15.09 -6.95
C ALA A 349 -14.35 -16.15 -5.87
N GLU A 350 -13.32 -16.50 -5.12
CA GLU A 350 -13.36 -17.45 -4.00
C GLU A 350 -14.22 -16.92 -2.84
N HIS A 351 -14.17 -15.62 -2.58
CA HIS A 351 -14.92 -14.94 -1.53
C HIS A 351 -16.26 -14.35 -2.02
N ARG A 352 -16.76 -14.79 -3.19
CA ARG A 352 -17.92 -14.18 -3.88
C ARG A 352 -19.14 -13.98 -2.98
N SER A 353 -19.41 -14.92 -2.08
CA SER A 353 -20.60 -14.85 -1.22
C SER A 353 -20.57 -13.68 -0.22
N VAL A 354 -19.40 -13.31 0.29
CA VAL A 354 -19.23 -12.15 1.18
C VAL A 354 -19.09 -10.88 0.36
N VAL A 355 -18.35 -10.91 -0.74
CA VAL A 355 -18.16 -9.79 -1.67
C VAL A 355 -19.51 -9.29 -2.23
N ASP A 356 -20.41 -10.18 -2.63
CA ASP A 356 -21.76 -9.80 -3.09
C ASP A 356 -22.52 -9.02 -2.01
N GLY A 357 -22.36 -9.38 -0.74
CA GLY A 357 -22.93 -8.65 0.39
C GLY A 357 -22.33 -7.24 0.54
N TRP A 358 -21.02 -7.10 0.40
CA TRP A 358 -20.35 -5.80 0.46
C TRP A 358 -20.78 -4.88 -0.68
N LEU A 359 -20.83 -5.42 -1.90
CA LEU A 359 -21.26 -4.65 -3.09
C LEU A 359 -22.73 -4.24 -3.02
N ALA A 360 -23.62 -5.11 -2.52
CA ALA A 360 -25.01 -4.76 -2.27
C ALA A 360 -25.12 -3.63 -1.24
N HIS A 361 -24.40 -3.76 -0.09
CA HIS A 361 -24.35 -2.71 0.92
C HIS A 361 -23.79 -1.38 0.35
N ALA A 362 -22.76 -1.45 -0.46
CA ALA A 362 -22.17 -0.27 -1.10
C ALA A 362 -23.17 0.44 -2.03
N ARG A 363 -24.01 -0.31 -2.77
CA ARG A 363 -25.06 0.23 -3.65
C ARG A 363 -26.25 0.76 -2.86
N GLY A 364 -26.41 0.39 -1.60
CA GLY A 364 -27.54 0.78 -0.74
C GLY A 364 -28.77 -0.10 -0.91
N ASP A 365 -28.58 -1.35 -1.30
CA ASP A 365 -29.60 -2.37 -1.52
C ASP A 365 -29.97 -3.12 -0.20
#